data_6673737346829f424fe778b56416969f
#
_entry.id   6673737346829f424fe778b56416969f
#
_cell.length_a   1.000
_cell.length_b   1.000
_cell.length_c   1.000
_cell.angle_alpha   90.00
_cell.angle_beta   90.00
_cell.angle_gamma   90.00
#
_symmetry.space_group_name_H-M   'P 1'
#
loop_
_entity.id
_entity.type
_entity.pdbx_description
1 polymer ?
#
loop_
_entity_poly.entity_id
_entity_poly.type
_entity_poly.pdbx_seq_one_letter_code
_entity_poly.pdbx_strand_id
1 'polypeptide(L)'
;MNYRIVGKYIKNLKFEIPNPKIFFLLEKNISNYKINVDIKSQRYEDKIIEIVITLSLNPIVDLIDKINTKIAFATIVEIDGDFTKKSSLEEIILIKVPNEVYSEIRSLFILLFEKSGFKKIKIEEKIDFKELY
;
A
#
# COMPACT_ATOMS: atom_id res chain seq x y z
N MET A 1 21.97 -11.48 -2.87
CA MET A 1 21.55 -10.30 -3.67
C MET A 1 21.21 -9.16 -2.72
N ASN A 2 21.81 -8.02 -2.93
CA ASN A 2 21.64 -6.84 -2.08
C ASN A 2 20.81 -5.78 -2.80
N TYR A 3 20.18 -4.90 -2.05
CA TYR A 3 19.42 -3.78 -2.60
C TYR A 3 19.63 -2.53 -1.76
N ARG A 4 19.40 -1.40 -2.38
CA ARG A 4 19.48 -0.09 -1.72
C ARG A 4 18.29 0.74 -2.20
N ILE A 5 17.56 1.35 -1.27
CA ILE A 5 16.50 2.28 -1.60
C ILE A 5 17.13 3.62 -1.98
N VAL A 6 16.87 4.07 -3.20
CA VAL A 6 17.44 5.32 -3.72
C VAL A 6 16.42 6.44 -3.81
N GLY A 7 15.14 6.14 -3.71
CA GLY A 7 14.08 7.15 -3.73
C GLY A 7 12.73 6.58 -3.34
N LYS A 8 11.85 7.47 -2.87
CA LYS A 8 10.47 7.13 -2.53
C LYS A 8 9.58 8.29 -2.94
N TYR A 9 8.39 8.00 -3.45
CA TYR A 9 7.43 9.05 -3.78
C TYR A 9 6.01 8.51 -3.81
N ILE A 10 5.04 9.41 -3.65
CA ILE A 10 3.62 9.05 -3.80
C ILE A 10 3.31 9.13 -5.29
N LYS A 11 3.01 7.97 -5.88
CA LYS A 11 2.72 7.89 -7.30
C LYS A 11 1.29 8.29 -7.63
N ASN A 12 0.36 7.90 -6.75
CA ASN A 12 -1.05 8.22 -6.92
C ASN A 12 -1.70 8.25 -5.54
N LEU A 13 -2.56 9.24 -5.34
CA LEU A 13 -3.32 9.38 -4.12
C LEU A 13 -4.76 9.71 -4.49
N LYS A 14 -5.69 8.87 -4.07
CA LYS A 14 -7.11 9.15 -4.15
C LYS A 14 -7.70 9.00 -2.77
N PHE A 15 -8.38 10.03 -2.30
CA PHE A 15 -9.10 9.98 -1.04
C PHE A 15 -10.34 10.85 -1.21
N GLU A 16 -11.47 10.19 -1.39
CA GLU A 16 -12.73 10.87 -1.67
C GLU A 16 -13.85 10.29 -0.83
N ILE A 17 -14.51 11.17 -0.09
CA ILE A 17 -15.76 10.88 0.60
C ILE A 17 -16.76 11.86 0.02
N PRO A 18 -17.61 11.43 -0.91
CA PRO A 18 -18.30 12.34 -1.82
C PRO A 18 -19.41 13.19 -1.18
N ASN A 19 -19.96 12.77 -0.04
CA ASN A 19 -21.06 13.49 0.57
C ASN A 19 -21.28 13.03 2.02
N PRO A 20 -22.12 13.77 2.79
CA PRO A 20 -22.39 13.41 4.20
C PRO A 20 -22.99 12.03 4.39
N LYS A 21 -23.83 11.58 3.47
CA LYS A 21 -24.45 10.26 3.58
C LYS A 21 -23.38 9.16 3.60
N ILE A 22 -22.43 9.23 2.69
CA ILE A 22 -21.33 8.26 2.62
C ILE A 22 -20.42 8.37 3.84
N PHE A 23 -20.16 9.60 4.33
CA PHE A 23 -19.39 9.81 5.55
C PHE A 23 -20.03 9.06 6.74
N PHE A 24 -21.32 9.21 6.95
CA PHE A 24 -21.99 8.55 8.07
C PHE A 24 -22.07 7.04 7.90
N LEU A 25 -22.25 6.56 6.68
CA LEU A 25 -22.22 5.13 6.39
C LEU A 25 -20.85 4.53 6.68
N LEU A 26 -19.79 5.22 6.29
CA LEU A 26 -18.43 4.77 6.56
C LEU A 26 -18.13 4.76 8.06
N GLU A 27 -18.50 5.81 8.78
CA GLU A 27 -18.32 5.90 10.22
C GLU A 27 -18.98 4.73 10.94
N LYS A 28 -20.20 4.38 10.53
CA LYS A 28 -20.96 3.28 11.11
C LYS A 28 -20.39 1.91 10.75
N ASN A 29 -19.88 1.74 9.53
CA ASN A 29 -19.51 0.45 8.97
C ASN A 29 -18.01 0.28 8.72
N ILE A 30 -17.16 1.10 9.34
CA ILE A 30 -15.71 1.07 9.10
C ILE A 30 -15.11 -0.30 9.37
N SER A 31 -15.66 -1.04 10.33
CA SER A 31 -15.19 -2.39 10.66
C SER A 31 -15.52 -3.42 9.56
N ASN A 32 -16.44 -3.09 8.64
CA ASN A 32 -16.81 -3.93 7.51
C ASN A 32 -16.00 -3.65 6.25
N TYR A 33 -14.95 -2.85 6.40
CA TYR A 33 -13.99 -2.57 5.33
C TYR A 33 -12.70 -3.30 5.62
N LYS A 34 -12.00 -3.69 4.59
CA LYS A 34 -10.68 -4.28 4.75
C LYS A 34 -9.65 -3.60 3.86
N ILE A 35 -8.43 -3.61 4.31
CA ILE A 35 -7.29 -3.11 3.55
C ILE A 35 -6.89 -4.14 2.51
N ASN A 36 -6.78 -3.71 1.28
CA ASN A 36 -6.17 -4.48 0.21
C ASN A 36 -4.79 -3.95 -0.09
N VAL A 37 -3.86 -4.86 -0.34
CA VAL A 37 -2.47 -4.54 -0.65
C VAL A 37 -2.16 -5.14 -2.02
N ASP A 38 -1.64 -4.33 -2.91
CA ASP A 38 -1.17 -4.76 -4.22
C ASP A 38 0.27 -4.32 -4.41
N ILE A 39 1.09 -5.17 -5.02
CA ILE A 39 2.49 -4.86 -5.28
C ILE A 39 2.76 -5.10 -6.77
N LYS A 40 3.27 -4.07 -7.43
CA LYS A 40 3.70 -4.14 -8.83
C LYS A 40 5.12 -3.63 -8.92
N SER A 41 5.86 -4.15 -9.87
CA SER A 41 7.21 -3.70 -10.10
C SER A 41 7.46 -3.50 -11.58
N GLN A 42 8.35 -2.59 -11.89
CA GLN A 42 8.76 -2.31 -13.26
C GLN A 42 10.24 -1.95 -13.28
N ARG A 43 10.98 -2.57 -14.17
CA ARG A 43 12.38 -2.22 -14.37
C ARG A 43 12.45 -0.89 -15.09
N TYR A 44 13.18 0.05 -14.50
CA TYR A 44 13.36 1.39 -15.07
C TYR A 44 14.63 1.46 -15.91
N GLU A 45 15.75 1.04 -15.33
CA GLU A 45 17.07 1.00 -15.96
C GLU A 45 17.78 -0.26 -15.53
N ASP A 46 18.99 -0.45 -16.02
CA ASP A 46 19.82 -1.56 -15.56
C ASP A 46 20.00 -1.44 -14.03
N LYS A 47 19.63 -2.49 -13.33
CA LYS A 47 19.70 -2.61 -11.87
C LYS A 47 18.79 -1.65 -11.08
N ILE A 48 17.95 -0.87 -11.74
CA ILE A 48 16.99 0.03 -11.09
C ILE A 48 15.57 -0.46 -11.33
N ILE A 49 14.84 -0.68 -10.22
CA ILE A 49 13.46 -1.16 -10.27
C ILE A 49 12.57 -0.21 -9.46
N GLU A 50 11.41 0.12 -10.02
CA GLU A 50 10.34 0.79 -9.29
C GLU A 50 9.41 -0.27 -8.71
N ILE A 51 9.17 -0.21 -7.40
CA ILE A 51 8.23 -1.09 -6.71
C ILE A 51 7.07 -0.23 -6.23
N VAL A 52 5.87 -0.50 -6.71
CA VAL A 52 4.68 0.26 -6.34
C VAL A 52 3.81 -0.58 -5.43
N ILE A 53 3.63 -0.12 -4.20
CA ILE A 53 2.78 -0.75 -3.21
C ILE A 53 1.51 0.09 -3.10
N THR A 54 0.37 -0.51 -3.35
CA THR A 54 -0.91 0.18 -3.32
C THR A 54 -1.74 -0.34 -2.15
N LEU A 55 -2.15 0.58 -1.26
CA LEU A 55 -3.12 0.31 -0.22
C LEU A 55 -4.46 0.91 -0.63
N SER A 56 -5.52 0.14 -0.48
CA SER A 56 -6.88 0.63 -0.69
C SER A 56 -7.80 0.05 0.37
N LEU A 57 -8.88 0.78 0.66
CA LEU A 57 -9.89 0.33 1.60
C LEU A 57 -11.14 -0.04 0.81
N ASN A 58 -11.56 -1.29 0.93
CA ASN A 58 -12.73 -1.80 0.23
C ASN A 58 -13.73 -2.40 1.21
N PRO A 59 -15.04 -2.27 0.96
CA PRO A 59 -16.03 -2.90 1.81
C PRO A 59 -15.93 -4.43 1.68
N ILE A 60 -16.13 -5.12 2.81
CA ILE A 60 -16.16 -6.58 2.82
C ILE A 60 -17.43 -7.08 2.14
N VAL A 61 -18.53 -6.31 2.27
CA VAL A 61 -19.82 -6.64 1.68
C VAL A 61 -20.15 -5.62 0.60
N ASP A 62 -20.51 -6.08 -0.59
CA ASP A 62 -20.80 -5.22 -1.74
C ASP A 62 -22.02 -4.32 -1.57
N LEU A 63 -22.84 -4.54 -0.54
CA LEU A 63 -24.04 -3.75 -0.26
C LEU A 63 -23.73 -2.39 0.38
N ILE A 64 -22.49 -2.17 0.80
CA ILE A 64 -22.06 -0.91 1.42
C ILE A 64 -21.54 0.02 0.33
N ASP A 65 -21.99 1.27 0.33
CA ASP A 65 -21.53 2.28 -0.61
C ASP A 65 -20.01 2.43 -0.52
N LYS A 66 -19.38 2.47 -1.68
CA LYS A 66 -17.92 2.52 -1.77
C LYS A 66 -17.38 3.93 -1.64
N ILE A 67 -16.31 4.06 -0.88
CA ILE A 67 -15.48 5.25 -0.89
C ILE A 67 -14.31 5.00 -1.84
N ASN A 68 -13.71 6.06 -2.32
CA ASN A 68 -12.55 5.96 -3.19
C ASN A 68 -11.30 6.36 -2.42
N THR A 69 -10.62 5.38 -1.81
CA THR A 69 -9.41 5.60 -1.05
C THR A 69 -8.32 4.67 -1.55
N LYS A 70 -7.23 5.28 -1.98
CA LYS A 70 -6.12 4.53 -2.56
C LYS A 70 -4.84 5.33 -2.45
N ILE A 71 -3.79 4.70 -1.99
CA ILE A 71 -2.44 5.26 -2.03
C ILE A 71 -1.55 4.30 -2.80
N ALA A 72 -0.96 4.77 -3.89
CA ALA A 72 0.07 4.05 -4.62
C ALA A 72 1.41 4.70 -4.28
N PHE A 73 2.23 4.00 -3.53
CA PHE A 73 3.51 4.47 -3.03
C PHE A 73 4.64 3.78 -3.79
N ALA A 74 5.50 4.56 -4.41
CA ALA A 74 6.60 4.03 -5.22
C ALA A 74 7.92 4.08 -4.44
N THR A 75 8.63 2.99 -4.49
CA THR A 75 9.98 2.86 -3.93
C THR A 75 10.93 2.49 -5.06
N ILE A 76 11.94 3.30 -5.26
CA ILE A 76 12.96 3.05 -6.28
C ILE A 76 14.13 2.37 -5.61
N VAL A 77 14.49 1.20 -6.10
CA VAL A 77 15.60 0.41 -5.55
C VAL A 77 16.65 0.13 -6.61
N GLU A 78 17.90 0.19 -6.18
CA GLU A 78 19.03 -0.28 -6.95
C GLU A 78 19.37 -1.68 -6.44
N ILE A 79 19.44 -2.63 -7.34
CA ILE A 79 19.68 -4.03 -6.99
C ILE A 79 21.05 -4.43 -7.49
N ASP A 80 21.88 -4.90 -6.56
CA ASP A 80 23.20 -5.43 -6.86
C ASP A 80 23.09 -6.95 -6.92
N GLY A 81 23.27 -7.50 -8.11
CA GLY A 81 23.18 -8.94 -8.30
C GLY A 81 22.69 -9.30 -9.69
N ASP A 82 22.48 -10.60 -9.88
CA ASP A 82 22.08 -11.16 -11.16
C ASP A 82 20.56 -11.30 -11.23
N PHE A 83 19.93 -10.56 -12.13
CA PHE A 83 18.48 -10.57 -12.33
C PHE A 83 17.95 -11.89 -12.87
N THR A 84 18.82 -12.78 -13.34
CA THR A 84 18.38 -14.12 -13.75
C THR A 84 18.01 -15.00 -12.57
N LYS A 85 18.44 -14.63 -11.35
CA LYS A 85 18.04 -15.30 -10.12
C LYS A 85 16.68 -14.79 -9.66
N LYS A 86 15.63 -15.25 -10.32
CA LYS A 86 14.27 -14.75 -10.12
C LYS A 86 13.76 -14.87 -8.68
N SER A 87 14.05 -15.97 -7.99
CA SER A 87 13.55 -16.16 -6.63
C SER A 87 14.16 -15.14 -5.66
N SER A 88 15.44 -14.81 -5.81
CA SER A 88 16.09 -13.78 -4.99
C SER A 88 15.54 -12.39 -5.29
N LEU A 89 15.29 -12.11 -6.56
CA LEU A 89 14.71 -10.84 -6.98
C LEU A 89 13.28 -10.68 -6.47
N GLU A 90 12.46 -11.71 -6.60
CA GLU A 90 11.09 -11.71 -6.10
C GLU A 90 11.03 -11.52 -4.59
N GLU A 91 11.95 -12.10 -3.84
CA GLU A 91 12.04 -11.92 -2.40
C GLU A 91 12.27 -10.46 -2.03
N ILE A 92 13.12 -9.76 -2.76
CA ILE A 92 13.35 -8.32 -2.55
C ILE A 92 12.09 -7.52 -2.87
N ILE A 93 11.48 -7.77 -4.02
CA ILE A 93 10.34 -6.99 -4.53
C ILE A 93 9.08 -7.23 -3.71
N LEU A 94 8.80 -8.47 -3.36
CA LEU A 94 7.52 -8.85 -2.76
C LEU A 94 7.56 -8.95 -1.23
N ILE A 95 8.72 -9.07 -0.62
CA ILE A 95 8.85 -9.28 0.81
C ILE A 95 9.71 -8.23 1.49
N LYS A 96 10.98 -8.11 1.10
CA LYS A 96 11.95 -7.26 1.84
C LYS A 96 11.63 -5.79 1.75
N VAL A 97 11.45 -5.26 0.54
CA VAL A 97 11.14 -3.84 0.36
C VAL A 97 9.78 -3.49 0.92
N PRO A 98 8.70 -4.26 0.66
CA PRO A 98 7.41 -4.00 1.30
C PRO A 98 7.48 -3.98 2.82
N ASN A 99 8.18 -4.92 3.45
CA ASN A 99 8.35 -4.92 4.91
C ASN A 99 9.02 -3.65 5.41
N GLU A 100 9.98 -3.13 4.66
CA GLU A 100 10.74 -1.94 5.07
C GLU A 100 9.93 -0.65 4.95
N VAL A 101 9.06 -0.54 3.94
CA VAL A 101 8.35 0.71 3.67
C VAL A 101 6.89 0.72 4.13
N TYR A 102 6.34 -0.40 4.53
CA TYR A 102 4.92 -0.50 4.88
C TYR A 102 4.51 0.48 5.98
N SER A 103 5.31 0.67 7.01
CA SER A 103 4.98 1.56 8.12
C SER A 103 4.76 3.01 7.67
N GLU A 104 5.51 3.47 6.68
CA GLU A 104 5.35 4.82 6.13
C GLU A 104 4.02 4.95 5.39
N ILE A 105 3.67 3.95 4.58
CA ILE A 105 2.42 3.94 3.81
C ILE A 105 1.24 3.85 4.77
N ARG A 106 1.33 3.01 5.77
CA ARG A 106 0.31 2.85 6.81
C ARG A 106 0.06 4.16 7.54
N SER A 107 1.12 4.84 7.97
CA SER A 107 1.01 6.11 8.69
C SER A 107 0.31 7.17 7.86
N LEU A 108 0.65 7.27 6.58
CA LEU A 108 0.01 8.20 5.68
C LEU A 108 -1.47 7.88 5.48
N PHE A 109 -1.80 6.61 5.31
CA PHE A 109 -3.19 6.15 5.13
C PHE A 109 -4.04 6.48 6.36
N ILE A 110 -3.53 6.19 7.56
CA ILE A 110 -4.20 6.51 8.82
C ILE A 110 -4.39 8.02 8.97
N LEU A 111 -3.37 8.81 8.65
CA LEU A 111 -3.44 10.27 8.73
C LEU A 111 -4.60 10.83 7.90
N LEU A 112 -4.80 10.31 6.70
CA LEU A 112 -5.89 10.75 5.84
C LEU A 112 -7.27 10.49 6.48
N PHE A 113 -7.44 9.33 7.10
CA PHE A 113 -8.69 9.01 7.79
C PHE A 113 -8.88 9.86 9.05
N GLU A 114 -7.84 10.04 9.84
CA GLU A 114 -7.91 10.88 11.03
C GLU A 114 -8.25 12.33 10.69
N LYS A 115 -7.65 12.88 9.65
CA LYS A 115 -7.94 14.24 9.18
C LYS A 115 -9.32 14.37 8.58
N SER A 116 -9.93 13.27 8.20
CA SER A 116 -11.31 13.22 7.70
C SER A 116 -12.32 12.93 8.81
N GLY A 117 -11.90 12.89 10.06
CA GLY A 117 -12.80 12.71 11.20
C GLY A 117 -12.97 11.28 11.70
N PHE A 118 -12.24 10.31 11.15
CA PHE A 118 -12.34 8.91 11.55
C PHE A 118 -11.26 8.58 12.56
N LYS A 119 -11.58 8.63 13.85
CA LYS A 119 -10.61 8.43 14.94
C LYS A 119 -10.33 6.97 15.27
N LYS A 120 -11.18 6.05 14.78
CA LYS A 120 -11.13 4.63 15.19
C LYS A 120 -10.72 3.69 14.07
N ILE A 121 -10.09 4.20 13.02
CA ILE A 121 -9.62 3.29 11.97
C ILE A 121 -8.48 2.43 12.51
N LYS A 122 -8.60 1.13 12.27
CA LYS A 122 -7.58 0.17 12.66
C LYS A 122 -7.02 -0.49 11.41
N ILE A 123 -5.73 -0.33 11.21
CA ILE A 123 -5.00 -0.96 10.12
C ILE A 123 -3.88 -1.76 10.77
N GLU A 124 -3.71 -2.99 10.33
CA GLU A 124 -2.69 -3.86 10.88
C GLU A 124 -1.31 -3.20 10.85
N GLU A 125 -0.63 -3.24 11.99
CA GLU A 125 0.68 -2.60 12.15
C GLU A 125 1.75 -3.27 11.29
N LYS A 126 1.59 -4.58 11.07
CA LYS A 126 2.49 -5.36 10.24
C LYS A 126 1.69 -6.28 9.34
N ILE A 127 2.18 -6.48 8.13
CA ILE A 127 1.64 -7.44 7.18
C ILE A 127 2.71 -8.51 6.94
N ASP A 128 2.30 -9.77 6.96
CA ASP A 128 3.19 -10.86 6.60
C ASP A 128 3.21 -11.00 5.07
N PHE A 129 4.12 -10.26 4.44
CA PHE A 129 4.27 -10.27 2.99
C PHE A 129 4.73 -11.63 2.46
N LYS A 130 5.43 -12.40 3.28
CA LYS A 130 5.87 -13.73 2.90
C LYS A 130 4.68 -14.67 2.73
N GLU A 131 3.68 -14.56 3.61
CA GLU A 131 2.46 -15.36 3.55
C GLU A 131 1.53 -14.87 2.43
N LEU A 132 1.57 -13.58 2.11
CA LEU A 132 0.72 -12.97 1.09
C LEU A 132 1.13 -13.40 -0.33
N TYR A 133 2.40 -13.67 -0.54
CA TYR A 133 2.97 -14.08 -1.80
C TYR A 133 3.78 -15.37 -1.66
#